data_290e3459e13c5ccb465a6d721fa0013a
#
_entry.id   290e3459e13c5ccb465a6d721fa0013a
#
_cell.length_a   1.000
_cell.length_b   1.000
_cell.length_c   1.000
_cell.angle_alpha   90.00
_cell.angle_beta   90.00
_cell.angle_gamma   90.00
#
_symmetry.space_group_name_H-M   'P 1'
#
loop_
_entity.id
_entity.type
_entity.pdbx_description
1 polymer ?
#
loop_
_entity_poly.entity_id
_entity_poly.type
_entity_poly.pdbx_seq_one_letter_code
_entity_poly.pdbx_strand_id
1 'polypeptide(L)'
;SFIKEKIFTLKHIEKNFHKCYSSVTGSIREGKGIMEQNHFIQCIEETYHSLTKAEKKVADFVLRNARQVLFMSITDLADACQVGETSVYRFCRSLNMQGYQEFKVQLSLGMTDPQEKAKIPAGNELLGETLNETAEKIMQSHLGALRETYSLLKQDEVETFLEKMEHADRIFFMGIGDSLLIAQEACHKFASITGKAYCISDPHMQVITASSMTDRDFVVIISYSGATKDNICTAKAARQAGASIGCITRFKKSPLTAYSDVTLLCGASEGPMDGGSISAKVSQLYLIDLLYQEYFTRHY
;
A
#
# COMPACT_ATOMS: atom_id res chain seq x y z
N SER A 1 17.84 -28.25 18.23
CA SER A 1 17.87 -26.92 18.87
C SER A 1 17.06 -25.90 18.09
N PHE A 2 17.23 -25.80 16.77
CA PHE A 2 16.62 -24.82 15.86
C PHE A 2 15.07 -24.89 15.78
N ILE A 3 14.49 -26.10 15.88
CA ILE A 3 13.03 -26.28 15.86
C ILE A 3 12.37 -25.81 17.17
N LYS A 4 13.05 -25.94 18.32
CA LYS A 4 12.54 -25.47 19.60
C LYS A 4 12.50 -23.93 19.70
N GLU A 5 13.47 -23.23 19.10
CA GLU A 5 13.48 -21.77 19.02
C GLU A 5 12.37 -21.22 18.10
N LYS A 6 12.14 -21.86 16.94
CA LYS A 6 11.01 -21.47 16.07
C LYS A 6 9.65 -21.69 16.72
N ILE A 7 9.47 -22.78 17.46
CA ILE A 7 8.23 -23.06 18.22
C ILE A 7 8.05 -22.05 19.36
N PHE A 8 9.13 -21.64 20.01
CA PHE A 8 9.09 -20.62 21.05
C PHE A 8 8.72 -19.23 20.50
N THR A 9 9.26 -18.87 19.33
CA THR A 9 8.95 -17.61 18.61
C THR A 9 7.50 -17.58 18.12
N LEU A 10 7.00 -18.69 17.56
CA LEU A 10 5.60 -18.81 17.14
C LEU A 10 4.63 -18.72 18.34
N LYS A 11 4.95 -19.36 19.48
CA LYS A 11 4.15 -19.24 20.71
C LYS A 11 4.19 -17.83 21.32
N HIS A 12 5.28 -17.09 21.11
CA HIS A 12 5.37 -15.69 21.57
C HIS A 12 4.56 -14.75 20.67
N ILE A 13 4.52 -15.02 19.36
CA ILE A 13 3.66 -14.31 18.40
C ILE A 13 2.18 -14.63 18.67
N GLU A 14 1.81 -15.88 18.86
CA GLU A 14 0.46 -16.27 19.27
C GLU A 14 0.03 -15.66 20.61
N LYS A 15 0.92 -15.60 21.60
CA LYS A 15 0.61 -15.02 22.91
C LYS A 15 0.43 -13.51 22.86
N ASN A 16 1.17 -12.81 21.99
CA ASN A 16 0.98 -11.38 21.74
C ASN A 16 -0.25 -11.12 20.88
N PHE A 17 -0.57 -12.01 19.94
CA PHE A 17 -1.80 -11.96 19.15
C PHE A 17 -3.03 -12.18 20.05
N HIS A 18 -3.00 -13.17 20.96
CA HIS A 18 -4.06 -13.40 21.95
C HIS A 18 -4.18 -12.27 22.98
N LYS A 19 -3.10 -11.60 23.34
CA LYS A 19 -3.14 -10.48 24.28
C LYS A 19 -3.73 -9.21 23.66
N CYS A 20 -3.51 -9.00 22.36
CA CYS A 20 -4.20 -7.97 21.59
C CYS A 20 -5.67 -8.32 21.36
N TYR A 21 -5.97 -9.61 21.11
CA TYR A 21 -7.34 -10.09 20.89
C TYR A 21 -8.16 -10.15 22.19
N SER A 22 -7.56 -10.51 23.33
CA SER A 22 -8.27 -10.60 24.63
C SER A 22 -8.54 -9.24 25.28
N SER A 23 -7.82 -8.19 24.92
CA SER A 23 -8.18 -6.81 25.32
C SER A 23 -9.38 -6.29 24.52
N VAL A 24 -9.65 -6.87 23.33
CA VAL A 24 -10.82 -6.55 22.52
C VAL A 24 -12.05 -7.42 22.87
N THR A 25 -11.83 -8.65 23.38
CA THR A 25 -12.92 -9.59 23.71
C THR A 25 -13.30 -9.62 25.20
N GLY A 26 -12.61 -8.88 26.06
CA GLY A 26 -12.87 -8.82 27.51
C GLY A 26 -14.15 -8.07 27.90
N SER A 27 -14.92 -7.54 26.96
CA SER A 27 -16.14 -6.76 27.24
C SER A 27 -17.42 -7.36 26.66
N ILE A 28 -17.40 -8.62 26.22
CA ILE A 28 -18.61 -9.29 25.70
C ILE A 28 -19.11 -10.28 26.74
N ARG A 29 -19.81 -9.79 27.75
CA ARG A 29 -20.85 -10.55 28.46
C ARG A 29 -22.01 -9.62 28.82
N GLU A 30 -23.17 -10.02 28.29
CA GLU A 30 -24.53 -9.64 28.61
C GLU A 30 -25.17 -8.41 27.95
N GLY A 31 -25.96 -8.71 26.92
CA GLY A 31 -27.29 -8.14 26.67
C GLY A 31 -27.37 -6.72 26.16
N LYS A 32 -27.42 -6.56 24.84
CA LYS A 32 -28.47 -5.83 24.09
C LYS A 32 -28.07 -5.74 22.63
N GLY A 33 -28.83 -6.36 21.76
CA GLY A 33 -28.72 -6.18 20.30
C GLY A 33 -28.99 -4.71 19.91
N ILE A 34 -28.39 -4.28 18.78
CA ILE A 34 -28.51 -2.96 18.14
C ILE A 34 -27.60 -1.89 18.77
N MET A 35 -26.26 -2.03 18.67
CA MET A 35 -25.33 -0.91 18.95
C MET A 35 -23.88 -1.11 18.46
N GLU A 36 -23.64 -1.78 17.34
CA GLU A 36 -22.26 -1.96 16.88
C GLU A 36 -21.84 -1.15 15.63
N GLN A 37 -22.72 -0.36 15.05
CA GLN A 37 -22.42 0.46 13.87
C GLN A 37 -21.55 1.69 14.16
N ASN A 38 -21.31 2.07 15.41
CA ASN A 38 -20.71 3.36 15.76
C ASN A 38 -19.43 3.29 16.59
N HIS A 39 -18.86 2.12 16.87
CA HIS A 39 -17.74 2.07 17.84
C HIS A 39 -16.53 2.86 17.39
N PHE A 40 -16.17 2.82 16.09
CA PHE A 40 -14.99 3.55 15.59
C PHE A 40 -15.24 5.07 15.47
N ILE A 41 -16.42 5.46 14.98
CA ILE A 41 -16.85 6.87 14.93
C ILE A 41 -16.99 7.41 16.35
N GLN A 42 -17.57 6.64 17.25
CA GLN A 42 -17.68 6.98 18.65
C GLN A 42 -16.31 7.14 19.33
N CYS A 43 -15.31 6.31 18.99
CA CYS A 43 -13.95 6.44 19.48
C CYS A 43 -13.31 7.78 19.03
N ILE A 44 -13.59 8.24 17.80
CA ILE A 44 -13.14 9.56 17.34
C ILE A 44 -13.84 10.67 18.15
N GLU A 45 -15.13 10.56 18.38
CA GLU A 45 -15.93 11.54 19.14
C GLU A 45 -15.47 11.61 20.60
N GLU A 46 -15.23 10.48 21.27
CA GLU A 46 -14.74 10.41 22.64
C GLU A 46 -13.33 11.03 22.77
N THR A 47 -12.48 10.80 21.79
CA THR A 47 -11.10 11.34 21.78
C THR A 47 -11.05 12.80 21.37
N TYR A 48 -12.10 13.32 20.70
CA TYR A 48 -12.14 14.63 20.04
C TYR A 48 -11.69 15.79 20.94
N HIS A 49 -12.11 15.78 22.23
CA HIS A 49 -11.79 16.86 23.16
C HIS A 49 -10.28 16.98 23.46
N SER A 50 -9.56 15.86 23.41
CA SER A 50 -8.11 15.79 23.68
C SER A 50 -7.25 16.13 22.45
N LEU A 51 -7.84 16.18 21.25
CA LEU A 51 -7.14 16.44 19.98
C LEU A 51 -6.66 17.89 19.87
N THR A 52 -5.50 18.10 19.28
CA THR A 52 -4.99 19.42 18.89
C THR A 52 -5.85 20.04 17.77
N LYS A 53 -5.69 21.32 17.53
CA LYS A 53 -6.42 22.04 16.46
C LYS A 53 -6.24 21.38 15.06
N ALA A 54 -5.04 20.90 14.76
CA ALA A 54 -4.75 20.23 13.49
C ALA A 54 -5.39 18.85 13.41
N GLU A 55 -5.33 18.06 14.50
CA GLU A 55 -5.97 16.74 14.58
C GLU A 55 -7.49 16.85 14.54
N LYS A 56 -8.09 17.89 15.11
CA LYS A 56 -9.53 18.17 15.01
C LYS A 56 -9.99 18.39 13.57
N LYS A 57 -9.19 19.10 12.75
CA LYS A 57 -9.51 19.26 11.31
C LYS A 57 -9.54 17.92 10.60
N VAL A 58 -8.62 17.00 10.95
CA VAL A 58 -8.61 15.63 10.40
C VAL A 58 -9.82 14.85 10.87
N ALA A 59 -10.14 14.89 12.17
CA ALA A 59 -11.34 14.25 12.74
C ALA A 59 -12.61 14.74 12.04
N ASP A 60 -12.79 16.05 11.91
CA ASP A 60 -13.95 16.67 11.26
C ASP A 60 -14.10 16.23 9.81
N PHE A 61 -13.00 16.13 9.07
CA PHE A 61 -13.02 15.67 7.68
C PHE A 61 -13.38 14.19 7.59
N VAL A 62 -12.78 13.35 8.44
CA VAL A 62 -13.05 11.89 8.49
C VAL A 62 -14.52 11.63 8.82
N LEU A 63 -15.09 12.30 9.83
CA LEU A 63 -16.48 12.12 10.23
C LEU A 63 -17.48 12.48 9.12
N ARG A 64 -17.14 13.46 8.28
CA ARG A 64 -18.01 13.88 7.15
C ARG A 64 -17.81 13.06 5.88
N ASN A 65 -16.60 12.51 5.66
CA ASN A 65 -16.18 11.93 4.38
C ASN A 65 -15.58 10.53 4.55
N ALA A 66 -16.04 9.75 5.52
CA ALA A 66 -15.41 8.49 5.91
C ALA A 66 -15.18 7.53 4.72
N ARG A 67 -16.16 7.36 3.81
CA ARG A 67 -16.01 6.52 2.60
C ARG A 67 -14.91 7.01 1.68
N GLN A 68 -14.78 8.31 1.48
CA GLN A 68 -13.76 8.89 0.63
C GLN A 68 -12.36 8.67 1.24
N VAL A 69 -12.23 8.79 2.55
CA VAL A 69 -10.95 8.64 3.28
C VAL A 69 -10.35 7.24 3.12
N LEU A 70 -11.17 6.20 2.97
CA LEU A 70 -10.70 4.83 2.72
C LEU A 70 -9.78 4.74 1.48
N PHE A 71 -10.05 5.56 0.47
CA PHE A 71 -9.34 5.56 -0.81
C PHE A 71 -8.31 6.69 -0.96
N MET A 72 -8.13 7.53 0.08
CA MET A 72 -7.15 8.61 0.08
C MET A 72 -5.77 8.13 0.53
N SER A 73 -4.72 8.75 -0.02
CA SER A 73 -3.39 8.67 0.59
C SER A 73 -3.32 9.54 1.86
N ILE A 74 -2.27 9.36 2.66
CA ILE A 74 -2.04 10.24 3.82
C ILE A 74 -1.83 11.69 3.37
N THR A 75 -1.18 11.89 2.23
CA THR A 75 -0.93 13.20 1.62
C THR A 75 -2.24 13.85 1.15
N ASP A 76 -3.11 13.09 0.46
CA ASP A 76 -4.41 13.60 0.01
C ASP A 76 -5.30 14.03 1.20
N LEU A 77 -5.29 13.22 2.29
CA LEU A 77 -6.04 13.58 3.50
C LEU A 77 -5.44 14.82 4.18
N ALA A 78 -4.12 14.92 4.24
CA ALA A 78 -3.44 16.09 4.81
C ALA A 78 -3.76 17.35 4.02
N ASP A 79 -3.70 17.30 2.70
CA ASP A 79 -4.06 18.41 1.79
C ASP A 79 -5.52 18.81 1.96
N ALA A 80 -6.44 17.83 1.97
CA ALA A 80 -7.87 18.08 2.13
C ALA A 80 -8.23 18.75 3.48
N CYS A 81 -7.47 18.39 4.53
CA CYS A 81 -7.63 18.99 5.87
C CYS A 81 -6.82 20.28 6.06
N GLN A 82 -5.99 20.67 5.09
CA GLN A 82 -5.03 21.80 5.20
C GLN A 82 -4.14 21.66 6.45
N VAL A 83 -3.52 20.48 6.60
CA VAL A 83 -2.56 20.16 7.67
C VAL A 83 -1.36 19.41 7.07
N GLY A 84 -0.28 19.27 7.84
CA GLY A 84 0.82 18.41 7.43
C GLY A 84 0.53 16.93 7.69
N GLU A 85 1.15 16.01 6.93
CA GLU A 85 1.04 14.55 7.11
C GLU A 85 1.36 14.10 8.53
N THR A 86 2.29 14.78 9.21
CA THR A 86 2.61 14.55 10.63
C THR A 86 1.39 14.74 11.53
N SER A 87 0.47 15.65 11.20
CA SER A 87 -0.77 15.87 11.96
C SER A 87 -1.76 14.73 11.74
N VAL A 88 -1.85 14.20 10.51
CA VAL A 88 -2.64 13.00 10.20
C VAL A 88 -2.09 11.79 10.95
N TYR A 89 -0.76 11.61 10.93
CA TYR A 89 -0.11 10.52 11.68
C TYR A 89 -0.38 10.64 13.18
N ARG A 90 -0.24 11.84 13.78
CA ARG A 90 -0.54 12.07 15.19
C ARG A 90 -2.00 11.80 15.53
N PHE A 91 -2.94 12.21 14.67
CA PHE A 91 -4.35 11.87 14.81
C PHE A 91 -4.57 10.36 14.90
N CYS A 92 -3.94 9.56 14.02
CA CYS A 92 -3.99 8.10 14.11
C CYS A 92 -3.42 7.59 15.45
N ARG A 93 -2.30 8.18 15.91
CA ARG A 93 -1.69 7.82 17.20
C ARG A 93 -2.57 8.19 18.40
N SER A 94 -3.30 9.31 18.34
CA SER A 94 -4.25 9.72 19.39
C SER A 94 -5.43 8.75 19.53
N LEU A 95 -5.73 8.01 18.46
CA LEU A 95 -6.72 6.90 18.43
C LEU A 95 -6.09 5.53 18.77
N ASN A 96 -4.86 5.50 19.34
CA ASN A 96 -4.10 4.29 19.68
C ASN A 96 -3.74 3.39 18.49
N MET A 97 -3.69 3.92 17.28
CA MET A 97 -3.31 3.19 16.07
C MET A 97 -1.84 3.42 15.72
N GLN A 98 -1.18 2.44 15.11
CA GLN A 98 0.23 2.53 14.77
C GLN A 98 0.51 3.48 13.61
N GLY A 99 -0.50 3.76 12.75
CA GLY A 99 -0.39 4.66 11.62
C GLY A 99 -1.63 4.69 10.74
N TYR A 100 -1.50 5.37 9.59
CA TYR A 100 -2.61 5.65 8.70
C TYR A 100 -3.24 4.40 8.05
N GLN A 101 -2.45 3.35 7.79
CA GLN A 101 -3.00 2.11 7.23
C GLN A 101 -3.90 1.39 8.24
N GLU A 102 -3.45 1.25 9.49
CA GLU A 102 -4.27 0.66 10.55
C GLU A 102 -5.54 1.48 10.78
N PHE A 103 -5.41 2.83 10.76
CA PHE A 103 -6.55 3.73 10.83
C PHE A 103 -7.59 3.42 9.72
N LYS A 104 -7.15 3.28 8.45
CA LYS A 104 -8.06 2.95 7.34
C LYS A 104 -8.74 1.59 7.52
N VAL A 105 -8.01 0.58 8.02
CA VAL A 105 -8.57 -0.74 8.34
C VAL A 105 -9.68 -0.61 9.39
N GLN A 106 -9.43 0.09 10.49
CA GLN A 106 -10.43 0.29 11.55
C GLN A 106 -11.63 1.11 11.07
N LEU A 107 -11.40 2.13 10.24
CA LEU A 107 -12.46 2.92 9.61
C LEU A 107 -13.35 2.04 8.71
N SER A 108 -12.74 1.16 7.90
CA SER A 108 -13.47 0.23 7.04
C SER A 108 -14.34 -0.74 7.84
N LEU A 109 -13.77 -1.34 8.90
CA LEU A 109 -14.49 -2.22 9.82
C LEU A 109 -15.68 -1.52 10.50
N GLY A 110 -15.51 -0.24 10.88
CA GLY A 110 -16.54 0.57 11.49
C GLY A 110 -17.68 0.98 10.55
N MET A 111 -17.47 0.90 9.23
CA MET A 111 -18.45 1.29 8.21
C MET A 111 -19.22 0.11 7.61
N THR A 112 -18.81 -1.12 7.90
CA THR A 112 -19.47 -2.32 7.37
C THR A 112 -20.82 -2.52 8.08
N ASP A 113 -21.90 -2.63 7.30
CA ASP A 113 -23.24 -2.88 7.82
C ASP A 113 -23.26 -4.18 8.65
N PRO A 114 -23.94 -4.24 9.81
CA PRO A 114 -24.10 -5.48 10.58
C PRO A 114 -24.69 -6.64 9.79
N GLN A 115 -25.50 -6.36 8.79
CA GLN A 115 -26.02 -7.38 7.86
C GLN A 115 -24.96 -7.84 6.83
N GLU A 116 -23.96 -7.01 6.53
CA GLU A 116 -22.78 -7.40 5.74
C GLU A 116 -21.69 -8.00 6.63
N LYS A 117 -21.55 -7.59 7.89
CA LYS A 117 -20.65 -8.25 8.86
C LYS A 117 -21.02 -9.72 9.11
N ALA A 118 -22.30 -10.06 9.05
CA ALA A 118 -22.74 -11.46 9.08
C ALA A 118 -22.31 -12.25 7.83
N LYS A 119 -21.84 -11.56 6.79
CA LYS A 119 -21.27 -12.14 5.55
C LYS A 119 -19.74 -12.05 5.48
N ILE A 120 -19.09 -11.37 6.43
CA ILE A 120 -17.61 -11.41 6.55
C ILE A 120 -17.30 -12.53 7.55
N PRO A 121 -16.83 -13.70 7.10
CA PRO A 121 -16.55 -14.79 8.02
C PRO A 121 -15.34 -14.42 8.88
N ALA A 122 -15.54 -14.31 10.18
CA ALA A 122 -14.46 -14.45 11.14
C ALA A 122 -13.93 -15.89 11.00
N GLY A 123 -12.86 -16.06 10.26
CA GLY A 123 -12.12 -17.32 10.08
C GLY A 123 -12.98 -18.60 10.15
N ASN A 124 -13.31 -19.17 9.00
CA ASN A 124 -13.90 -20.49 8.76
C ASN A 124 -15.38 -20.61 8.34
N GLU A 125 -16.10 -19.55 8.02
CA GLU A 125 -17.42 -19.70 7.40
C GLU A 125 -17.50 -18.98 6.04
N LEU A 126 -16.76 -19.47 5.04
CA LEU A 126 -17.08 -19.37 3.61
C LEU A 126 -18.26 -20.33 3.27
N LEU A 127 -19.30 -20.34 4.11
CA LEU A 127 -20.46 -21.17 3.94
C LEU A 127 -21.57 -20.37 3.27
N GLY A 128 -21.55 -20.31 1.92
CA GLY A 128 -22.64 -19.76 1.13
C GLY A 128 -22.31 -19.42 -0.31
N GLU A 129 -21.07 -19.12 -0.67
CA GLU A 129 -20.71 -18.82 -2.07
C GLU A 129 -20.22 -20.09 -2.78
N THR A 130 -20.74 -20.30 -3.98
CA THR A 130 -20.23 -21.39 -4.83
C THR A 130 -18.83 -21.03 -5.36
N LEU A 131 -18.03 -22.04 -5.70
CA LEU A 131 -16.72 -21.85 -6.35
C LEU A 131 -16.81 -20.91 -7.55
N ASN A 132 -17.87 -21.05 -8.35
CA ASN A 132 -18.07 -20.22 -9.55
C ASN A 132 -18.31 -18.75 -9.20
N GLU A 133 -19.10 -18.44 -8.16
CA GLU A 133 -19.31 -17.05 -7.71
C GLU A 133 -18.03 -16.44 -7.17
N THR A 134 -17.25 -17.18 -6.40
CA THR A 134 -15.95 -16.73 -5.91
C THR A 134 -14.98 -16.47 -7.07
N ALA A 135 -14.90 -17.39 -8.03
CA ALA A 135 -14.04 -17.26 -9.21
C ALA A 135 -14.45 -16.04 -10.06
N GLU A 136 -15.74 -15.82 -10.25
CA GLU A 136 -16.24 -14.66 -10.99
C GLU A 136 -15.92 -13.34 -10.28
N LYS A 137 -16.09 -13.24 -8.97
CA LYS A 137 -15.72 -12.06 -8.17
C LYS A 137 -14.24 -11.73 -8.30
N ILE A 138 -13.36 -12.73 -8.18
CA ILE A 138 -11.92 -12.56 -8.36
C ILE A 138 -11.62 -12.04 -9.78
N MET A 139 -12.19 -12.66 -10.80
CA MET A 139 -12.02 -12.24 -12.19
C MET A 139 -12.47 -10.79 -12.39
N GLN A 140 -13.64 -10.40 -11.90
CA GLN A 140 -14.16 -9.04 -12.01
C GLN A 140 -13.28 -8.03 -11.30
N SER A 141 -12.74 -8.37 -10.11
CA SER A 141 -11.78 -7.54 -9.38
C SER A 141 -10.52 -7.29 -10.21
N HIS A 142 -9.93 -8.34 -10.80
CA HIS A 142 -8.73 -8.22 -11.64
C HIS A 142 -9.01 -7.42 -12.92
N LEU A 143 -10.13 -7.67 -13.59
CA LEU A 143 -10.53 -6.90 -14.79
C LEU A 143 -10.77 -5.42 -14.45
N GLY A 144 -11.38 -5.14 -13.29
CA GLY A 144 -11.55 -3.78 -12.79
C GLY A 144 -10.22 -3.07 -12.60
N ALA A 145 -9.26 -3.72 -11.93
CA ALA A 145 -7.92 -3.19 -11.71
C ALA A 145 -7.15 -2.91 -13.00
N LEU A 146 -7.24 -3.82 -13.98
CA LEU A 146 -6.64 -3.64 -15.31
C LEU A 146 -7.26 -2.48 -16.08
N ARG A 147 -8.60 -2.39 -16.13
CA ARG A 147 -9.31 -1.29 -16.81
C ARG A 147 -8.99 0.05 -16.19
N GLU A 148 -8.95 0.13 -14.87
CA GLU A 148 -8.58 1.35 -14.15
C GLU A 148 -7.14 1.73 -14.46
N THR A 149 -6.18 0.78 -14.39
CA THR A 149 -4.78 1.03 -14.75
C THR A 149 -4.66 1.58 -16.17
N TYR A 150 -5.34 0.95 -17.13
CA TYR A 150 -5.36 1.42 -18.50
C TYR A 150 -5.90 2.86 -18.64
N SER A 151 -6.95 3.19 -17.89
CA SER A 151 -7.53 4.55 -17.92
C SER A 151 -6.63 5.62 -17.28
N LEU A 152 -5.69 5.21 -16.43
CA LEU A 152 -4.71 6.09 -15.77
C LEU A 152 -3.44 6.28 -16.60
N LEU A 153 -3.23 5.49 -17.66
CA LEU A 153 -2.06 5.59 -18.51
C LEU A 153 -2.01 6.94 -19.22
N LYS A 154 -0.83 7.53 -19.20
CA LYS A 154 -0.50 8.71 -20.00
C LYS A 154 0.72 8.41 -20.84
N GLN A 155 0.59 8.64 -22.11
CA GLN A 155 1.64 8.34 -23.08
C GLN A 155 2.95 9.05 -22.73
N ASP A 156 2.90 10.32 -22.37
CA ASP A 156 4.07 11.12 -21.98
C ASP A 156 4.79 10.57 -20.75
N GLU A 157 4.05 10.06 -19.76
CA GLU A 157 4.64 9.44 -18.57
C GLU A 157 5.31 8.09 -18.91
N VAL A 158 4.70 7.27 -19.79
CA VAL A 158 5.30 6.01 -20.27
C VAL A 158 6.55 6.27 -21.11
N GLU A 159 6.49 7.24 -22.04
CA GLU A 159 7.64 7.63 -22.87
C GLU A 159 8.81 8.09 -22.00
N THR A 160 8.57 9.00 -21.04
CA THR A 160 9.60 9.48 -20.11
C THR A 160 10.20 8.34 -19.29
N PHE A 161 9.36 7.37 -18.88
CA PHE A 161 9.83 6.21 -18.10
C PHE A 161 10.79 5.35 -18.94
N LEU A 162 10.41 5.06 -20.17
CA LEU A 162 11.23 4.28 -21.11
C LEU A 162 12.52 4.99 -21.47
N GLU A 163 12.49 6.29 -21.78
CA GLU A 163 13.70 7.10 -22.03
C GLU A 163 14.69 7.02 -20.87
N LYS A 164 14.23 7.10 -19.62
CA LYS A 164 15.08 6.96 -18.45
C LYS A 164 15.69 5.56 -18.34
N MET A 165 14.91 4.52 -18.66
CA MET A 165 15.41 3.13 -18.69
C MET A 165 16.48 2.94 -19.80
N GLU A 166 16.27 3.54 -20.96
CA GLU A 166 17.18 3.45 -22.11
C GLU A 166 18.54 4.11 -21.82
N HIS A 167 18.52 5.30 -21.26
CA HIS A 167 19.71 6.09 -20.99
C HIS A 167 20.50 5.66 -19.74
N ALA A 168 19.88 4.86 -18.87
CA ALA A 168 20.55 4.39 -17.66
C ALA A 168 21.63 3.34 -17.97
N ASP A 169 22.74 3.40 -17.26
CA ASP A 169 23.75 2.33 -17.24
C ASP A 169 23.28 1.14 -16.40
N ARG A 170 22.53 1.39 -15.32
CA ARG A 170 21.97 0.38 -14.43
C ARG A 170 20.54 0.74 -14.08
N ILE A 171 19.67 -0.26 -14.12
CA ILE A 171 18.25 -0.13 -13.76
C ILE A 171 18.01 -0.97 -12.52
N PHE A 172 17.63 -0.35 -11.43
CA PHE A 172 17.35 -1.03 -10.17
C PHE A 172 15.84 -1.12 -9.95
N PHE A 173 15.31 -2.33 -9.80
CA PHE A 173 13.93 -2.57 -9.40
C PHE A 173 13.89 -2.83 -7.90
N MET A 174 13.17 -2.01 -7.16
CA MET A 174 13.11 -2.03 -5.70
C MET A 174 11.67 -1.97 -5.20
N GLY A 175 11.43 -2.57 -4.04
CA GLY A 175 10.13 -2.62 -3.37
C GLY A 175 10.22 -3.38 -2.07
N ILE A 176 9.17 -3.33 -1.25
CA ILE A 176 9.11 -3.98 0.06
C ILE A 176 7.88 -4.87 0.12
N GLY A 177 8.01 -6.04 0.75
CA GLY A 177 6.92 -7.01 0.92
C GLY A 177 6.40 -7.50 -0.43
N ASP A 178 5.11 -7.41 -0.68
CA ASP A 178 4.47 -7.83 -1.93
C ASP A 178 4.97 -7.06 -3.16
N SER A 179 5.32 -5.79 -2.99
CA SER A 179 5.90 -4.98 -4.08
C SER A 179 7.31 -5.46 -4.47
N LEU A 180 8.03 -6.13 -3.56
CA LEU A 180 9.31 -6.75 -3.88
C LEU A 180 9.16 -7.89 -4.89
N LEU A 181 8.08 -8.68 -4.79
CA LEU A 181 7.80 -9.76 -5.75
C LEU A 181 7.63 -9.20 -7.18
N ILE A 182 6.96 -8.06 -7.30
CA ILE A 182 6.81 -7.38 -8.59
C ILE A 182 8.13 -6.81 -9.09
N ALA A 183 8.95 -6.25 -8.19
CA ALA A 183 10.29 -5.76 -8.53
C ALA A 183 11.22 -6.90 -9.01
N GLN A 184 11.14 -8.08 -8.38
CA GLN A 184 11.88 -9.27 -8.80
C GLN A 184 11.42 -9.77 -10.18
N GLU A 185 10.11 -9.81 -10.44
CA GLU A 185 9.58 -10.17 -11.76
C GLU A 185 10.01 -9.17 -12.83
N ALA A 186 9.93 -7.87 -12.56
CA ALA A 186 10.42 -6.83 -13.45
C ALA A 186 11.92 -7.02 -13.76
N CYS A 187 12.74 -7.22 -12.74
CA CYS A 187 14.18 -7.48 -12.91
C CYS A 187 14.41 -8.73 -13.76
N HIS A 188 13.68 -9.83 -13.50
CA HIS A 188 13.81 -11.06 -14.26
C HIS A 188 13.48 -10.84 -15.75
N LYS A 189 12.36 -10.18 -16.06
CA LYS A 189 11.98 -9.87 -17.44
C LYS A 189 13.04 -9.01 -18.15
N PHE A 190 13.43 -7.90 -17.55
CA PHE A 190 14.37 -6.98 -18.16
C PHE A 190 15.80 -7.55 -18.25
N ALA A 191 16.24 -8.40 -17.32
CA ALA A 191 17.52 -9.09 -17.40
C ALA A 191 17.63 -10.01 -18.63
N SER A 192 16.51 -10.50 -19.17
CA SER A 192 16.51 -11.33 -20.37
C SER A 192 16.81 -10.56 -21.67
N ILE A 193 16.59 -9.23 -21.68
CA ILE A 193 16.78 -8.37 -22.86
C ILE A 193 17.84 -7.28 -22.64
N THR A 194 18.32 -7.08 -21.42
CA THR A 194 19.36 -6.09 -21.12
C THR A 194 20.25 -6.55 -19.98
N GLY A 195 21.56 -6.32 -20.06
CA GLY A 195 22.51 -6.64 -19.01
C GLY A 195 22.55 -5.65 -17.84
N LYS A 196 21.59 -4.69 -17.78
CA LYS A 196 21.61 -3.58 -16.81
C LYS A 196 20.50 -3.63 -15.75
N ALA A 197 19.75 -4.73 -15.64
CA ALA A 197 18.66 -4.88 -14.67
C ALA A 197 19.15 -5.55 -13.38
N TYR A 198 18.84 -4.92 -12.24
CA TYR A 198 19.21 -5.36 -10.90
C TYR A 198 18.01 -5.31 -9.95
N CYS A 199 17.94 -6.24 -9.00
CA CYS A 199 16.98 -6.22 -7.91
C CYS A 199 17.65 -6.52 -6.58
N ILE A 200 17.39 -5.71 -5.57
CA ILE A 200 17.93 -5.88 -4.22
C ILE A 200 16.78 -6.27 -3.28
N SER A 201 16.90 -7.43 -2.64
CA SER A 201 15.80 -7.97 -1.82
C SER A 201 15.81 -7.46 -0.38
N ASP A 202 16.98 -7.17 0.19
CA ASP A 202 17.10 -6.71 1.57
C ASP A 202 16.87 -5.19 1.67
N PRO A 203 15.95 -4.71 2.54
CA PRO A 203 15.62 -3.29 2.66
C PRO A 203 16.82 -2.41 3.03
N HIS A 204 17.73 -2.87 3.91
CA HIS A 204 18.92 -2.09 4.28
C HIS A 204 19.89 -2.00 3.11
N MET A 205 20.06 -3.08 2.37
CA MET A 205 20.89 -3.10 1.19
C MET A 205 20.31 -2.24 0.07
N GLN A 206 18.98 -2.11 -0.03
CA GLN A 206 18.35 -1.16 -0.96
C GLN A 206 18.80 0.28 -0.66
N VAL A 207 18.76 0.73 0.59
CA VAL A 207 19.21 2.08 0.98
C VAL A 207 20.71 2.27 0.76
N ILE A 208 21.53 1.28 1.12
CA ILE A 208 22.99 1.33 0.90
C ILE A 208 23.32 1.41 -0.59
N THR A 209 22.68 0.57 -1.41
CA THR A 209 22.84 0.60 -2.86
C THR A 209 22.39 1.95 -3.44
N ALA A 210 21.24 2.45 -3.00
CA ALA A 210 20.71 3.74 -3.44
C ALA A 210 21.64 4.90 -3.13
N SER A 211 22.33 4.88 -1.97
CA SER A 211 23.30 5.92 -1.60
C SER A 211 24.60 5.89 -2.43
N SER A 212 24.87 4.80 -3.13
CA SER A 212 26.06 4.66 -4.02
C SER A 212 25.72 4.79 -5.52
N MET A 213 24.49 5.16 -5.85
CA MET A 213 24.06 5.43 -7.22
C MET A 213 24.65 6.71 -7.76
N THR A 214 24.54 6.91 -9.06
CA THR A 214 25.00 8.09 -9.79
C THR A 214 23.86 8.64 -10.67
N ASP A 215 24.08 9.74 -11.33
CA ASP A 215 23.19 10.35 -12.33
C ASP A 215 22.95 9.46 -13.58
N ARG A 216 23.75 8.40 -13.74
CA ARG A 216 23.60 7.41 -14.81
C ARG A 216 22.77 6.19 -14.39
N ASP A 217 22.25 6.18 -13.19
CA ASP A 217 21.42 5.09 -12.67
C ASP A 217 19.95 5.48 -12.66
N PHE A 218 19.08 4.50 -12.90
CA PHE A 218 17.65 4.65 -12.79
C PHE A 218 17.11 3.64 -11.80
N VAL A 219 16.40 4.12 -10.77
CA VAL A 219 15.74 3.24 -9.79
C VAL A 219 14.24 3.29 -9.98
N VAL A 220 13.64 2.13 -10.18
CA VAL A 220 12.20 1.90 -10.24
C VAL A 220 11.72 1.41 -8.89
N ILE A 221 11.01 2.25 -8.15
CA ILE A 221 10.46 1.90 -6.84
C ILE A 221 8.98 1.55 -6.96
N ILE A 222 8.65 0.30 -6.64
CA ILE A 222 7.29 -0.21 -6.67
C ILE A 222 6.72 -0.13 -5.26
N SER A 223 5.62 0.60 -5.08
CA SER A 223 4.97 0.78 -3.79
C SER A 223 3.51 1.17 -3.97
N TYR A 224 2.58 0.25 -3.69
CA TYR A 224 1.16 0.52 -3.86
C TYR A 224 0.71 1.77 -3.09
N SER A 225 1.03 1.87 -1.81
CA SER A 225 0.62 3.00 -0.96
C SER A 225 1.46 4.27 -1.18
N GLY A 226 2.68 4.16 -1.72
CA GLY A 226 3.65 5.26 -1.77
C GLY A 226 4.05 5.83 -0.40
N ALA A 227 3.73 5.14 0.69
CA ALA A 227 3.94 5.60 2.07
C ALA A 227 4.81 4.65 2.93
N THR A 228 5.35 3.59 2.33
CA THR A 228 6.25 2.65 3.02
C THR A 228 7.56 3.36 3.35
N LYS A 229 7.89 3.41 4.65
CA LYS A 229 9.04 4.17 5.17
C LYS A 229 10.36 3.76 4.51
N ASP A 230 10.60 2.47 4.31
CA ASP A 230 11.84 1.97 3.72
C ASP A 230 11.97 2.40 2.26
N ASN A 231 10.88 2.35 1.47
CA ASN A 231 10.86 2.85 0.10
C ASN A 231 11.15 4.36 0.04
N ILE A 232 10.61 5.15 0.99
CA ILE A 232 10.88 6.59 1.08
C ILE A 232 12.35 6.84 1.43
N CYS A 233 12.94 6.06 2.36
CA CYS A 233 14.36 6.15 2.70
C CYS A 233 15.24 5.84 1.48
N THR A 234 14.89 4.78 0.72
CA THR A 234 15.58 4.40 -0.52
C THR A 234 15.50 5.50 -1.57
N ALA A 235 14.30 6.05 -1.81
CA ALA A 235 14.10 7.16 -2.76
C ALA A 235 14.90 8.41 -2.38
N LYS A 236 14.90 8.76 -1.09
CA LYS A 236 15.69 9.89 -0.58
C LYS A 236 17.21 9.67 -0.80
N ALA A 237 17.70 8.48 -0.51
CA ALA A 237 19.12 8.15 -0.73
C ALA A 237 19.50 8.21 -2.21
N ALA A 238 18.67 7.62 -3.10
CA ALA A 238 18.88 7.68 -4.55
C ALA A 238 18.88 9.12 -5.08
N ARG A 239 17.93 9.95 -4.61
CA ARG A 239 17.85 11.37 -4.98
C ARG A 239 19.10 12.15 -4.54
N GLN A 240 19.59 11.90 -3.32
CA GLN A 240 20.81 12.53 -2.81
C GLN A 240 22.06 12.11 -3.58
N ALA A 241 22.08 10.88 -4.11
CA ALA A 241 23.15 10.35 -4.95
C ALA A 241 23.08 10.82 -6.41
N GLY A 242 22.01 11.50 -6.82
CA GLY A 242 21.81 12.04 -8.16
C GLY A 242 21.08 11.11 -9.13
N ALA A 243 20.68 9.91 -8.71
CA ALA A 243 19.99 8.96 -9.55
C ALA A 243 18.58 9.44 -9.98
N SER A 244 18.17 9.03 -11.18
CA SER A 244 16.79 9.20 -11.63
C SER A 244 15.86 8.20 -10.96
N ILE A 245 14.64 8.62 -10.65
CA ILE A 245 13.67 7.80 -9.89
C ILE A 245 12.35 7.69 -10.65
N GLY A 246 11.95 6.44 -10.96
CA GLY A 246 10.62 6.09 -11.43
C GLY A 246 9.81 5.43 -10.31
N CYS A 247 8.54 5.74 -10.22
CA CYS A 247 7.62 5.11 -9.26
C CYS A 247 6.47 4.40 -9.97
N ILE A 248 6.12 3.21 -9.47
CA ILE A 248 4.85 2.54 -9.80
C ILE A 248 4.02 2.50 -8.51
N THR A 249 2.91 3.24 -8.48
CA THR A 249 2.12 3.43 -7.26
C THR A 249 0.64 3.67 -7.57
N ARG A 250 -0.23 3.52 -6.57
CA ARG A 250 -1.66 3.84 -6.67
C ARG A 250 -1.93 5.35 -6.64
N PHE A 251 -1.15 6.08 -5.85
CA PHE A 251 -1.46 7.47 -5.52
C PHE A 251 -0.53 8.45 -6.23
N LYS A 252 -1.12 9.34 -7.02
CA LYS A 252 -0.38 10.40 -7.71
C LYS A 252 0.37 11.32 -6.73
N LYS A 253 -0.22 11.57 -5.56
CA LYS A 253 0.41 12.30 -4.46
C LYS A 253 0.65 11.35 -3.29
N SER A 254 1.90 11.14 -2.94
CA SER A 254 2.32 10.33 -1.80
C SER A 254 3.69 10.80 -1.33
N PRO A 255 4.14 10.44 -0.12
CA PRO A 255 5.49 10.74 0.35
C PRO A 255 6.59 10.24 -0.59
N LEU A 256 6.38 9.10 -1.27
CA LEU A 256 7.32 8.53 -2.22
C LEU A 256 7.39 9.36 -3.52
N THR A 257 6.23 9.74 -4.07
CA THR A 257 6.17 10.47 -5.36
C THR A 257 6.77 11.87 -5.29
N ALA A 258 6.97 12.43 -4.09
CA ALA A 258 7.72 13.68 -3.90
C ALA A 258 9.20 13.57 -4.32
N TYR A 259 9.75 12.35 -4.43
CA TYR A 259 11.11 12.09 -4.89
C TYR A 259 11.17 11.60 -6.34
N SER A 260 10.04 11.30 -6.97
CA SER A 260 9.96 10.70 -8.29
C SER A 260 10.15 11.73 -9.41
N ASP A 261 10.87 11.34 -10.47
CA ASP A 261 10.95 12.10 -11.72
C ASP A 261 9.79 11.74 -12.65
N VAL A 262 9.35 10.49 -12.59
CA VAL A 262 8.23 9.98 -13.37
C VAL A 262 7.45 8.96 -12.56
N THR A 263 6.12 8.98 -12.67
CA THR A 263 5.22 8.10 -11.90
C THR A 263 4.21 7.45 -12.81
N LEU A 264 4.15 6.11 -12.80
CA LEU A 264 3.08 5.33 -13.42
C LEU A 264 2.07 4.92 -12.34
N LEU A 265 0.79 5.14 -12.64
CA LEU A 265 -0.28 4.83 -11.70
C LEU A 265 -0.88 3.46 -11.98
N CYS A 266 -0.97 2.62 -10.94
CA CYS A 266 -1.68 1.36 -11.00
C CYS A 266 -3.08 1.51 -10.39
N GLY A 267 -4.10 0.95 -11.07
CA GLY A 267 -5.45 0.82 -10.56
C GLY A 267 -5.53 -0.40 -9.64
N ALA A 268 -6.31 -0.33 -8.62
CA ALA A 268 -6.98 -1.41 -7.92
C ALA A 268 -7.86 -0.78 -6.85
N SER A 269 -9.11 -1.13 -6.80
CA SER A 269 -10.00 -0.72 -5.70
C SER A 269 -9.73 -1.63 -4.51
N GLU A 270 -8.53 -1.51 -3.91
CA GLU A 270 -8.28 -2.16 -2.63
C GLU A 270 -8.97 -1.39 -1.53
N GLY A 271 -9.90 -2.03 -0.84
CA GLY A 271 -10.31 -1.60 0.48
C GLY A 271 -9.13 -1.74 1.46
N PRO A 272 -9.17 -1.04 2.59
CA PRO A 272 -8.11 -1.15 3.62
C PRO A 272 -7.91 -2.57 4.16
N MET A 273 -8.90 -3.45 3.98
CA MET A 273 -8.87 -4.87 4.39
C MET A 273 -8.17 -5.78 3.37
N ASP A 274 -7.99 -5.30 2.14
CA ASP A 274 -7.44 -6.08 1.02
C ASP A 274 -5.92 -5.92 0.90
N GLY A 275 -5.25 -5.51 1.98
CA GLY A 275 -3.81 -5.23 1.99
C GLY A 275 -3.00 -6.36 1.36
N GLY A 276 -2.32 -6.07 0.25
CA GLY A 276 -1.58 -7.04 -0.53
C GLY A 276 -2.44 -7.84 -1.51
N SER A 277 -3.57 -7.29 -1.97
CA SER A 277 -4.47 -7.99 -2.89
C SER A 277 -3.77 -8.39 -4.20
N ILE A 278 -4.19 -9.50 -4.75
CA ILE A 278 -3.68 -9.99 -6.04
C ILE A 278 -4.05 -9.00 -7.17
N SER A 279 -5.20 -8.31 -7.08
CA SER A 279 -5.62 -7.33 -8.09
C SER A 279 -4.65 -6.14 -8.21
N ALA A 280 -4.09 -5.66 -7.11
CA ALA A 280 -3.03 -4.64 -7.14
C ALA A 280 -1.76 -5.16 -7.81
N LYS A 281 -1.37 -6.40 -7.53
CA LYS A 281 -0.21 -7.04 -8.18
C LYS A 281 -0.45 -7.22 -9.68
N VAL A 282 -1.65 -7.66 -10.09
CA VAL A 282 -2.03 -7.81 -11.50
C VAL A 282 -1.91 -6.48 -12.24
N SER A 283 -2.36 -5.37 -11.64
CA SER A 283 -2.23 -4.04 -12.24
C SER A 283 -0.77 -3.57 -12.35
N GLN A 284 0.06 -3.85 -11.34
CA GLN A 284 1.49 -3.54 -11.39
C GLN A 284 2.22 -4.40 -12.44
N LEU A 285 1.90 -5.69 -12.52
CA LEU A 285 2.46 -6.60 -13.54
C LEU A 285 2.07 -6.16 -14.96
N TYR A 286 0.84 -5.66 -15.15
CA TYR A 286 0.41 -5.11 -16.44
C TYR A 286 1.30 -3.92 -16.86
N LEU A 287 1.65 -3.01 -15.94
CA LEU A 287 2.56 -1.90 -16.23
C LEU A 287 3.98 -2.40 -16.55
N ILE A 288 4.47 -3.40 -15.83
CA ILE A 288 5.79 -4.01 -16.11
C ILE A 288 5.80 -4.67 -17.49
N ASP A 289 4.72 -5.38 -17.85
CA ASP A 289 4.61 -6.02 -19.16
C ASP A 289 4.52 -5.00 -20.30
N LEU A 290 3.76 -3.92 -20.10
CA LEU A 290 3.70 -2.79 -21.04
C LEU A 290 5.09 -2.18 -21.27
N LEU A 291 5.81 -1.83 -20.21
CA LEU A 291 7.16 -1.28 -20.29
C LEU A 291 8.13 -2.24 -20.98
N TYR A 292 8.01 -3.54 -20.70
CA TYR A 292 8.84 -4.57 -21.33
C TYR A 292 8.58 -4.67 -22.83
N GLN A 293 7.32 -4.74 -23.27
CA GLN A 293 6.94 -4.85 -24.69
C GLN A 293 7.39 -3.60 -25.46
N GLU A 294 7.15 -2.41 -24.92
CA GLU A 294 7.59 -1.16 -25.54
C GLU A 294 9.11 -1.05 -25.63
N TYR A 295 9.82 -1.41 -24.54
CA TYR A 295 11.29 -1.42 -24.52
C TYR A 295 11.84 -2.42 -25.55
N PHE A 296 11.28 -3.63 -25.61
CA PHE A 296 11.67 -4.65 -26.57
C PHE A 296 11.47 -4.17 -28.01
N THR A 297 10.31 -3.62 -28.34
CA THR A 297 9.97 -3.15 -29.69
C THR A 297 10.90 -2.02 -30.17
N ARG A 298 11.46 -1.21 -29.25
CA ARG A 298 12.39 -0.12 -29.58
C ARG A 298 13.81 -0.59 -29.88
N HIS A 299 14.20 -1.76 -29.39
CA HIS A 299 15.60 -2.20 -29.44
C HIS A 299 15.82 -3.45 -30.29
N TYR A 300 14.75 -4.16 -30.61
CA TYR A 300 14.80 -5.43 -31.35
C TYR A 300 13.77 -5.47 -32.47
#